data_a8d16252419b438e1885e6fa04c573c4
#
_entry.id   a8d16252419b438e1885e6fa04c573c4
#
_cell.length_a   1.000
_cell.length_b   1.000
_cell.length_c   1.000
_cell.angle_alpha   90.00
_cell.angle_beta   90.00
_cell.angle_gamma   90.00
#
_symmetry.space_group_name_H-M   'P 1'
#
loop_
_entity.id
_entity.type
_entity.pdbx_description
1 polymer ?
#
loop_
_entity_poly.entity_id
_entity_poly.type
_entity_poly.pdbx_seq_one_letter_code
_entity_poly.pdbx_strand_id
1 'polypeptide(L)'
;MNIKNYVVCDNILGIRTALKKIDWSFGQPSKTASEEEINQCRIVVRLTIDSLKDEAKKFENSQKYHYWLGDSGRDELFYQRNLFASSKLRLLLRGVKSGQPEIIINKNYLRFVIGRFINLHSIGCQLTDLACAMLLSRELCPLHCSSFSIDGSTVAVIAPGNTGKTLSTMRAVLHLGAFFISEDLAVTDGENIYACPWTSTFRYYDELSMSRLLRMRMKLIKIIPPLELIPMHGGDRKINAYIEDERILSKEKLTHTVILARRPGGVKVLDKEQALSMVLNLNRYEFMYMKSPMLTAYSYFNPEFDIFALEERERSILSKLVDNTTCLLVQSDDPTRFADMIIDGVKK
;
A
#
# COMPACT_ATOMS: atom_id res chain seq x y z
N MET A 1 15.32 -9.37 20.14
CA MET A 1 15.28 -9.42 18.66
C MET A 1 15.91 -8.13 18.13
N ASN A 2 16.83 -8.20 17.16
CA ASN A 2 17.42 -7.00 16.59
C ASN A 2 16.37 -6.31 15.68
N ILE A 3 16.06 -5.07 15.99
CA ILE A 3 15.22 -4.21 15.17
C ILE A 3 16.02 -3.82 13.92
N LYS A 4 15.38 -3.83 12.77
CA LYS A 4 15.92 -3.42 11.48
C LYS A 4 15.14 -2.25 10.94
N ASN A 5 15.83 -1.39 10.21
CA ASN A 5 15.27 -0.23 9.55
C ASN A 5 15.09 -0.53 8.06
N TYR A 6 13.99 -0.06 7.49
CA TYR A 6 13.71 -0.17 6.06
C TYR A 6 13.11 1.15 5.57
N VAL A 7 13.70 1.75 4.54
CA VAL A 7 13.08 2.85 3.79
C VAL A 7 12.20 2.22 2.70
N VAL A 8 10.93 2.55 2.71
CA VAL A 8 9.91 1.94 1.85
C VAL A 8 9.53 2.87 0.70
N CYS A 9 9.38 4.15 1.00
CA CYS A 9 9.22 5.23 0.04
C CYS A 9 10.27 6.29 0.42
N ASP A 10 11.15 6.61 -0.51
CA ASP A 10 12.35 7.42 -0.26
C ASP A 10 12.01 8.77 0.40
N ASN A 11 12.71 9.10 1.49
CA ASN A 11 12.50 10.29 2.32
C ASN A 11 11.06 10.53 2.83
N ILE A 12 10.14 9.57 2.62
CA ILE A 12 8.73 9.71 3.01
C ILE A 12 8.34 8.69 4.08
N LEU A 13 8.46 7.39 3.75
CA LEU A 13 7.94 6.33 4.60
C LEU A 13 9.03 5.30 4.92
N GLY A 14 9.27 5.11 6.20
CA GLY A 14 10.12 4.05 6.71
C GLY A 14 9.41 3.16 7.72
N ILE A 15 9.97 1.99 7.97
CA ILE A 15 9.51 1.07 9.02
C ILE A 15 10.68 0.53 9.83
N ARG A 16 10.49 0.49 11.15
CA ARG A 16 11.39 -0.16 12.11
C ARG A 16 10.74 -1.41 12.66
N THR A 17 11.35 -2.56 12.46
CA THR A 17 10.78 -3.84 12.93
C THR A 17 11.81 -4.93 13.14
N ALA A 18 11.48 -5.87 14.03
CA ALA A 18 12.23 -7.11 14.18
C ALA A 18 11.70 -8.27 13.31
N LEU A 19 10.60 -8.06 12.58
CA LEU A 19 10.07 -9.07 11.67
C LEU A 19 10.92 -9.17 10.40
N LYS A 20 11.12 -10.41 9.96
CA LYS A 20 11.84 -10.69 8.70
C LYS A 20 10.98 -10.40 7.46
N LYS A 21 9.67 -10.56 7.58
CA LYS A 21 8.69 -10.30 6.53
C LYS A 21 7.53 -9.52 7.12
N ILE A 22 7.08 -8.54 6.35
CA ILE A 22 5.90 -7.74 6.64
C ILE A 22 4.98 -7.87 5.44
N ASP A 23 3.79 -8.41 5.69
CA ASP A 23 2.76 -8.60 4.66
C ASP A 23 1.82 -7.38 4.66
N TRP A 24 2.31 -6.25 4.19
CA TRP A 24 1.58 -5.00 4.05
C TRP A 24 1.65 -4.46 2.62
N SER A 25 0.76 -3.54 2.27
CA SER A 25 0.63 -3.07 0.88
C SER A 25 1.83 -2.29 0.36
N PHE A 26 2.66 -1.72 1.24
CA PHE A 26 3.84 -0.96 0.83
C PHE A 26 5.07 -1.82 0.49
N GLY A 27 4.97 -3.13 0.62
CA GLY A 27 6.07 -4.05 0.35
C GLY A 27 7.22 -3.96 1.36
N GLN A 28 8.26 -4.73 1.13
CA GLN A 28 9.45 -4.75 1.99
C GLN A 28 10.72 -4.64 1.16
N PRO A 29 11.57 -3.62 1.42
CA PRO A 29 12.86 -3.46 0.77
C PRO A 29 13.78 -4.66 0.93
N SER A 30 14.68 -4.84 -0.03
CA SER A 30 15.69 -5.91 -0.01
C SER A 30 16.81 -5.65 0.98
N LYS A 31 17.16 -4.37 1.16
CA LYS A 31 18.28 -3.93 2.01
C LYS A 31 17.74 -3.27 3.27
N THR A 32 18.47 -3.39 4.36
CA THR A 32 18.25 -2.60 5.57
C THR A 32 18.82 -1.21 5.38
N ALA A 33 18.12 -0.21 5.92
CA ALA A 33 18.57 1.17 5.94
C ALA A 33 19.44 1.46 7.17
N SER A 34 20.32 2.45 7.05
CA SER A 34 21.05 3.02 8.19
C SER A 34 20.12 3.84 9.10
N GLU A 35 20.62 4.24 10.27
CA GLU A 35 19.89 5.18 11.14
C GLU A 35 19.72 6.56 10.49
N GLU A 36 20.68 6.99 9.68
CA GLU A 36 20.63 8.26 8.96
C GLU A 36 19.53 8.24 7.91
N GLU A 37 19.49 7.22 7.08
CA GLU A 37 18.47 7.05 6.02
C GLU A 37 17.05 6.96 6.60
N ILE A 38 16.85 6.19 7.65
CA ILE A 38 15.51 6.07 8.25
C ILE A 38 15.06 7.36 8.92
N ASN A 39 15.98 8.13 9.50
CA ASN A 39 15.66 9.42 10.16
C ASN A 39 15.35 10.54 9.14
N GLN A 40 15.68 10.39 7.86
CA GLN A 40 15.26 11.29 6.78
C GLN A 40 13.81 11.09 6.37
N CYS A 41 13.20 9.93 6.70
CA CYS A 41 11.80 9.69 6.39
C CYS A 41 10.88 10.61 7.21
N ARG A 42 9.91 11.21 6.54
CA ARG A 42 8.89 12.06 7.19
C ARG A 42 8.00 11.29 8.17
N ILE A 43 7.80 10.00 7.89
CA ILE A 43 6.97 9.07 8.67
C ILE A 43 7.77 7.80 8.88
N VAL A 44 7.93 7.40 10.15
CA VAL A 44 8.54 6.12 10.50
C VAL A 44 7.57 5.36 11.38
N VAL A 45 7.03 4.27 10.84
CA VAL A 45 6.17 3.36 11.62
C VAL A 45 7.04 2.35 12.34
N ARG A 46 6.80 2.14 13.64
CA ARG A 46 7.48 1.10 14.41
C ARG A 46 6.55 -0.09 14.64
N LEU A 47 7.08 -1.29 14.41
CA LEU A 47 6.39 -2.55 14.73
C LEU A 47 7.23 -3.38 15.68
N THR A 48 6.70 -3.59 16.88
CA THR A 48 7.37 -4.34 17.96
C THR A 48 6.55 -5.56 18.38
N ILE A 49 7.24 -6.61 18.79
CA ILE A 49 6.60 -7.81 19.36
C ILE A 49 6.92 -7.86 20.85
N ASP A 50 5.89 -7.76 21.68
CA ASP A 50 5.96 -7.86 23.13
C ASP A 50 4.79 -8.68 23.70
N SER A 51 4.90 -9.16 24.91
CA SER A 51 3.81 -9.91 25.58
C SER A 51 2.63 -9.04 25.95
N LEU A 52 2.85 -7.74 26.14
CA LEU A 52 1.88 -6.75 26.60
C LEU A 52 1.17 -7.17 27.90
N LYS A 53 1.85 -7.93 28.78
CA LYS A 53 1.26 -8.40 30.03
C LYS A 53 1.13 -7.27 31.05
N ASP A 54 2.12 -6.40 31.13
CA ASP A 54 2.12 -5.29 32.09
C ASP A 54 1.15 -4.18 31.63
N GLU A 55 1.04 -3.96 30.32
CA GLU A 55 0.01 -3.07 29.78
C GLU A 55 -1.40 -3.61 30.10
N ALA A 56 -1.61 -4.94 29.94
CA ALA A 56 -2.89 -5.56 30.26
C ALA A 56 -3.30 -5.41 31.73
N LYS A 57 -2.35 -5.39 32.68
CA LYS A 57 -2.63 -5.19 34.11
C LYS A 57 -3.25 -3.82 34.41
N LYS A 58 -2.92 -2.80 33.64
CA LYS A 58 -3.53 -1.47 33.77
C LYS A 58 -5.04 -1.50 33.54
N PHE A 59 -5.54 -2.54 32.88
CA PHE A 59 -6.92 -2.72 32.47
C PHE A 59 -7.58 -3.98 33.05
N GLU A 60 -7.04 -4.55 34.13
CA GLU A 60 -7.49 -5.86 34.70
C GLU A 60 -8.95 -5.90 35.17
N ASN A 61 -9.56 -4.77 35.47
CA ASN A 61 -10.99 -4.69 35.86
C ASN A 61 -11.93 -4.67 34.65
N SER A 62 -11.44 -4.77 33.44
CA SER A 62 -12.20 -4.64 32.22
C SER A 62 -12.43 -6.00 31.53
N GLN A 63 -13.61 -6.21 31.18
CA GLN A 63 -14.35 -7.13 30.31
C GLN A 63 -13.70 -8.46 29.82
N LYS A 64 -14.55 -9.48 29.81
CA LYS A 64 -14.21 -10.91 29.63
C LYS A 64 -13.84 -11.33 28.21
N TYR A 65 -14.22 -10.62 27.15
CA TYR A 65 -14.12 -11.15 25.77
C TYR A 65 -13.17 -10.37 24.87
N HIS A 66 -13.57 -9.21 24.39
CA HIS A 66 -12.73 -8.31 23.59
C HIS A 66 -13.10 -6.87 23.88
N TYR A 67 -12.11 -5.99 23.82
CA TYR A 67 -12.30 -4.56 24.07
C TYR A 67 -11.20 -3.72 23.48
N TRP A 68 -11.57 -2.50 23.16
CA TRP A 68 -10.67 -1.41 22.86
C TRP A 68 -10.69 -0.44 24.04
N LEU A 69 -9.52 -0.09 24.53
CA LEU A 69 -9.34 0.86 25.62
C LEU A 69 -8.34 1.93 25.22
N GLY A 70 -8.73 3.16 25.32
CA GLY A 70 -7.90 4.31 25.03
C GLY A 70 -7.81 5.26 26.22
N ASP A 71 -6.77 6.05 26.21
CA ASP A 71 -6.59 7.19 27.10
C ASP A 71 -6.13 8.37 26.25
N SER A 72 -7.04 9.33 26.01
CA SER A 72 -6.78 10.52 25.19
C SER A 72 -5.61 11.35 25.68
N GLY A 73 -5.36 11.34 26.99
CA GLY A 73 -4.23 12.02 27.60
C GLY A 73 -2.86 11.40 27.29
N ARG A 74 -2.84 10.14 26.89
CA ARG A 74 -1.59 9.37 26.69
C ARG A 74 -1.22 9.07 25.23
N ASP A 75 -2.07 9.39 24.24
CA ASP A 75 -1.85 9.02 22.85
C ASP A 75 -1.68 7.50 22.68
N GLU A 76 -2.56 6.71 23.32
CA GLU A 76 -2.51 5.25 23.36
C GLU A 76 -3.88 4.63 23.11
N LEU A 77 -3.87 3.45 22.46
CA LEU A 77 -5.02 2.57 22.28
C LEU A 77 -4.60 1.14 22.54
N PHE A 78 -5.22 0.47 23.49
CA PHE A 78 -4.97 -0.93 23.81
C PHE A 78 -6.14 -1.80 23.36
N TYR A 79 -5.82 -2.97 22.80
CA TYR A 79 -6.79 -3.99 22.44
C TYR A 79 -6.45 -5.34 23.05
N GLN A 80 -7.46 -6.01 23.64
CA GLN A 80 -7.34 -7.38 24.06
C GLN A 80 -8.56 -8.19 23.68
N ARG A 81 -8.34 -9.44 23.27
CA ARG A 81 -9.38 -10.43 23.03
C ARG A 81 -8.95 -11.79 23.54
N ASN A 82 -9.85 -12.49 24.23
CA ASN A 82 -9.64 -13.89 24.55
C ASN A 82 -9.81 -14.73 23.29
N LEU A 83 -8.88 -15.65 23.06
CA LEU A 83 -8.92 -16.55 21.90
C LEU A 83 -9.52 -17.89 22.30
N PHE A 84 -8.74 -18.68 23.09
CA PHE A 84 -9.21 -19.93 23.70
C PHE A 84 -8.35 -20.20 24.94
N ALA A 85 -8.92 -20.84 25.95
CA ALA A 85 -8.31 -21.05 27.27
C ALA A 85 -7.69 -19.75 27.83
N SER A 86 -6.41 -19.77 28.19
CA SER A 86 -5.69 -18.61 28.70
C SER A 86 -5.03 -17.75 27.61
N SER A 87 -5.18 -18.12 26.32
CA SER A 87 -4.56 -17.42 25.22
C SER A 87 -5.29 -16.11 24.90
N LYS A 88 -4.54 -15.03 24.79
CA LYS A 88 -5.07 -13.69 24.50
C LYS A 88 -4.39 -13.11 23.27
N LEU A 89 -5.16 -12.39 22.44
CA LEU A 89 -4.67 -11.50 21.41
C LEU A 89 -4.49 -10.13 22.04
N ARG A 90 -3.36 -9.46 21.81
CA ARG A 90 -3.08 -8.12 22.33
C ARG A 90 -2.42 -7.26 21.27
N LEU A 91 -2.87 -6.01 21.21
CA LEU A 91 -2.30 -4.96 20.37
C LEU A 91 -2.29 -3.65 21.18
N LEU A 92 -1.21 -2.90 21.09
CA LEU A 92 -1.10 -1.53 21.56
C LEU A 92 -0.68 -0.65 20.39
N LEU A 93 -1.45 0.39 20.13
CA LEU A 93 -1.10 1.49 19.23
C LEU A 93 -0.75 2.71 20.08
N ARG A 94 0.33 3.41 19.77
CA ARG A 94 0.70 4.65 20.43
C ARG A 94 1.47 5.58 19.50
N GLY A 95 1.60 6.85 19.88
CA GLY A 95 2.46 7.81 19.19
C GLY A 95 1.89 8.34 17.88
N VAL A 96 0.59 8.18 17.62
CA VAL A 96 -0.06 8.65 16.38
C VAL A 96 -0.13 10.18 16.37
N LYS A 97 -0.56 10.81 17.46
CA LYS A 97 -0.63 12.27 17.59
C LYS A 97 0.75 12.92 17.60
N SER A 98 1.71 12.29 18.26
CA SER A 98 3.10 12.76 18.30
C SER A 98 3.85 12.57 16.97
N GLY A 99 3.25 11.88 15.99
CA GLY A 99 3.86 11.61 14.68
C GLY A 99 4.92 10.51 14.69
N GLN A 100 5.00 9.74 15.77
CA GLN A 100 5.90 8.59 15.93
C GLN A 100 5.10 7.30 16.17
N PRO A 101 4.30 6.85 15.19
CA PRO A 101 3.36 5.76 15.37
C PRO A 101 4.09 4.43 15.63
N GLU A 102 3.66 3.74 16.67
CA GLU A 102 4.15 2.41 17.02
C GLU A 102 2.99 1.45 17.24
N ILE A 103 3.05 0.30 16.59
CA ILE A 103 2.18 -0.85 16.86
C ILE A 103 3.00 -1.91 17.60
N ILE A 104 2.50 -2.32 18.76
CA ILE A 104 3.06 -3.42 19.54
C ILE A 104 2.04 -4.53 19.57
N ILE A 105 2.44 -5.75 19.21
CA ILE A 105 1.57 -6.93 19.24
C ILE A 105 2.19 -8.08 20.00
N ASN A 106 1.36 -8.95 20.55
CA ASN A 106 1.88 -10.18 21.11
C ASN A 106 2.01 -11.28 20.03
N LYS A 107 2.79 -12.32 20.35
CA LYS A 107 3.03 -13.45 19.44
C LYS A 107 1.75 -14.15 18.98
N ASN A 108 0.73 -14.20 19.83
CA ASN A 108 -0.56 -14.81 19.49
C ASN A 108 -1.29 -13.99 18.40
N TYR A 109 -1.26 -12.65 18.51
CA TYR A 109 -1.84 -11.80 17.47
C TYR A 109 -1.19 -12.06 16.10
N LEU A 110 0.15 -12.06 16.06
CA LEU A 110 0.89 -12.34 14.83
C LEU A 110 0.56 -13.72 14.24
N ARG A 111 0.38 -14.73 15.10
CA ARG A 111 0.19 -16.12 14.67
C ARG A 111 -1.22 -16.42 14.19
N PHE A 112 -2.25 -15.83 14.83
CA PHE A 112 -3.63 -16.25 14.63
C PHE A 112 -4.46 -15.24 13.83
N VAL A 113 -4.01 -14.01 13.67
CA VAL A 113 -4.73 -13.00 12.89
C VAL A 113 -4.07 -12.84 11.52
N ILE A 114 -4.58 -13.57 10.53
CA ILE A 114 -3.97 -13.72 9.19
C ILE A 114 -4.69 -12.99 8.05
N GLY A 115 -5.73 -12.19 8.35
CA GLY A 115 -6.50 -11.50 7.32
C GLY A 115 -7.36 -10.39 7.90
N ARG A 116 -8.31 -9.89 7.11
CA ARG A 116 -9.36 -8.97 7.58
C ARG A 116 -10.58 -9.80 7.98
N PHE A 117 -10.95 -9.80 9.24
CA PHE A 117 -12.11 -10.52 9.75
C PHE A 117 -12.85 -9.67 10.77
N ILE A 118 -13.97 -9.09 10.39
CA ILE A 118 -14.81 -8.19 11.22
C ILE A 118 -13.93 -7.11 11.89
N ASN A 119 -13.68 -7.23 13.21
CA ASN A 119 -12.90 -6.29 14.01
C ASN A 119 -11.45 -6.74 14.26
N LEU A 120 -11.01 -7.82 13.61
CA LEU A 120 -9.66 -8.34 13.68
C LEU A 120 -9.00 -8.25 12.32
N HIS A 121 -8.03 -7.38 12.20
CA HIS A 121 -7.23 -7.25 10.99
C HIS A 121 -5.80 -7.72 11.26
N SER A 122 -5.21 -8.44 10.29
CA SER A 122 -3.81 -8.87 10.37
C SER A 122 -2.89 -7.67 10.57
N ILE A 123 -1.69 -7.93 11.07
CA ILE A 123 -0.73 -6.84 11.29
C ILE A 123 -0.35 -6.12 10.01
N GLY A 124 -0.31 -6.82 8.88
CA GLY A 124 -0.09 -6.20 7.57
C GLY A 124 -1.17 -5.19 7.21
N CYS A 125 -2.45 -5.57 7.41
CA CYS A 125 -3.57 -4.66 7.21
C CYS A 125 -3.52 -3.45 8.16
N GLN A 126 -3.23 -3.68 9.46
CA GLN A 126 -3.14 -2.60 10.44
C GLN A 126 -2.01 -1.62 10.11
N LEU A 127 -0.86 -2.13 9.68
CA LEU A 127 0.27 -1.29 9.25
C LEU A 127 -0.05 -0.49 8.00
N THR A 128 -0.71 -1.10 7.01
CA THR A 128 -1.17 -0.40 5.81
C THR A 128 -2.11 0.74 6.16
N ASP A 129 -3.15 0.43 6.96
CA ASP A 129 -4.15 1.41 7.37
C ASP A 129 -3.50 2.57 8.15
N LEU A 130 -2.58 2.26 9.08
CA LEU A 130 -1.85 3.28 9.84
C LEU A 130 -0.93 4.13 8.94
N ALA A 131 -0.19 3.50 8.03
CA ALA A 131 0.67 4.22 7.10
C ALA A 131 -0.15 5.16 6.19
N CYS A 132 -1.29 4.71 5.66
CA CYS A 132 -2.22 5.55 4.88
C CYS A 132 -2.69 6.76 5.69
N ALA A 133 -3.13 6.56 6.93
CA ALA A 133 -3.58 7.63 7.81
C ALA A 133 -2.45 8.64 8.12
N MET A 134 -1.24 8.15 8.39
CA MET A 134 -0.09 9.01 8.64
C MET A 134 0.36 9.78 7.40
N LEU A 135 0.31 9.18 6.21
CA LEU A 135 0.59 9.87 4.94
C LEU A 135 -0.41 11.00 4.73
N LEU A 136 -1.70 10.73 4.84
CA LEU A 136 -2.75 11.74 4.69
C LEU A 136 -2.63 12.87 5.72
N SER A 137 -2.22 12.58 6.95
CA SER A 137 -1.95 13.60 7.97
C SER A 137 -0.78 14.52 7.62
N ARG A 138 0.04 14.17 6.63
CA ARG A 138 1.20 14.92 6.12
C ARG A 138 1.02 15.41 4.67
N GLU A 139 -0.22 15.56 4.21
CA GLU A 139 -0.57 16.02 2.85
C GLU A 139 0.04 15.11 1.75
N LEU A 140 0.07 13.81 2.02
CA LEU A 140 0.53 12.78 1.10
C LEU A 140 -0.56 11.72 0.98
N CYS A 141 -0.84 11.26 -0.23
CA CYS A 141 -1.88 10.27 -0.49
C CYS A 141 -1.27 8.98 -1.04
N PRO A 142 -1.55 7.81 -0.47
CA PRO A 142 -1.27 6.55 -1.13
C PRO A 142 -2.13 6.44 -2.39
N LEU A 143 -1.55 6.01 -3.50
CA LEU A 143 -2.22 5.89 -4.80
C LEU A 143 -2.07 4.48 -5.34
N HIS A 144 -3.20 3.80 -5.60
CA HIS A 144 -3.18 2.50 -6.24
C HIS A 144 -2.99 2.64 -7.74
N CYS A 145 -1.75 2.68 -8.16
CA CYS A 145 -1.35 2.85 -9.56
C CYS A 145 -0.09 2.10 -9.90
N SER A 146 0.13 1.89 -11.19
CA SER A 146 1.46 1.66 -11.73
C SER A 146 1.96 2.95 -12.36
N SER A 147 3.27 3.21 -12.34
CA SER A 147 3.82 4.45 -12.86
C SER A 147 5.20 4.29 -13.50
N PHE A 148 5.42 5.05 -14.55
CA PHE A 148 6.66 5.10 -15.30
C PHE A 148 6.86 6.47 -15.95
N SER A 149 8.09 6.78 -16.35
CA SER A 149 8.44 7.99 -17.09
C SER A 149 9.02 7.62 -18.44
N ILE A 150 8.58 8.28 -19.51
CA ILE A 150 9.05 8.09 -20.87
C ILE A 150 9.02 9.39 -21.65
N ASP A 151 10.11 9.72 -22.35
CA ASP A 151 10.21 10.89 -23.23
C ASP A 151 9.76 12.21 -22.55
N GLY A 152 10.10 12.40 -21.27
CA GLY A 152 9.73 13.56 -20.47
C GLY A 152 8.29 13.59 -19.94
N SER A 153 7.50 12.55 -20.22
CA SER A 153 6.15 12.37 -19.68
C SER A 153 6.15 11.36 -18.54
N THR A 154 5.60 11.72 -17.39
CA THR A 154 5.42 10.84 -16.24
C THR A 154 3.96 10.45 -16.10
N VAL A 155 3.70 9.16 -16.09
CA VAL A 155 2.36 8.57 -16.19
C VAL A 155 2.02 7.80 -14.93
N ALA A 156 0.86 8.09 -14.34
CA ALA A 156 0.22 7.24 -13.35
C ALA A 156 -0.92 6.45 -14.04
N VAL A 157 -0.76 5.13 -14.10
CA VAL A 157 -1.74 4.22 -14.70
C VAL A 157 -2.63 3.65 -13.61
N ILE A 158 -3.93 3.94 -13.67
CA ILE A 158 -4.93 3.59 -12.67
C ILE A 158 -5.97 2.65 -13.30
N ALA A 159 -6.22 1.53 -12.65
CA ALA A 159 -7.22 0.56 -13.10
C ALA A 159 -7.55 -0.44 -11.99
N PRO A 160 -8.72 -1.07 -12.02
CA PRO A 160 -9.01 -2.23 -11.16
C PRO A 160 -8.00 -3.36 -11.37
N GLY A 161 -7.91 -4.28 -10.40
CA GLY A 161 -7.12 -5.49 -10.53
C GLY A 161 -7.43 -6.26 -11.83
N ASN A 162 -6.44 -6.94 -12.38
CA ASN A 162 -6.54 -7.75 -13.60
C ASN A 162 -6.96 -7.00 -14.90
N THR A 163 -6.92 -5.68 -14.90
CA THR A 163 -7.22 -4.88 -16.11
C THR A 163 -6.04 -4.85 -17.07
N GLY A 164 -4.79 -4.84 -16.57
CA GLY A 164 -3.59 -4.81 -17.40
C GLY A 164 -2.56 -3.75 -16.99
N LYS A 165 -2.72 -3.09 -15.81
CA LYS A 165 -1.75 -2.12 -15.29
C LYS A 165 -0.32 -2.63 -15.31
N THR A 166 -0.08 -3.73 -14.59
CA THR A 166 1.25 -4.37 -14.48
C THR A 166 1.83 -4.74 -15.83
N LEU A 167 1.01 -5.33 -16.71
CA LEU A 167 1.44 -5.72 -18.05
C LEU A 167 1.87 -4.50 -18.87
N SER A 168 1.13 -3.40 -18.79
CA SER A 168 1.44 -2.16 -19.50
C SER A 168 2.75 -1.55 -19.00
N THR A 169 2.93 -1.47 -17.69
CA THR A 169 4.14 -0.93 -17.07
C THR A 169 5.36 -1.80 -17.36
N MET A 170 5.19 -3.13 -17.24
CA MET A 170 6.27 -4.08 -17.57
C MET A 170 6.71 -3.93 -19.02
N ARG A 171 5.77 -3.84 -19.98
CA ARG A 171 6.07 -3.63 -21.40
C ARG A 171 6.74 -2.28 -21.64
N ALA A 172 6.23 -1.20 -21.07
CA ALA A 172 6.82 0.13 -21.19
C ALA A 172 8.27 0.15 -20.70
N VAL A 173 8.52 -0.43 -19.54
CA VAL A 173 9.83 -0.40 -18.89
C VAL A 173 10.83 -1.37 -19.53
N LEU A 174 10.43 -2.63 -19.77
CA LEU A 174 11.36 -3.67 -20.25
C LEU A 174 11.60 -3.60 -21.77
N HIS A 175 10.63 -3.11 -22.55
CA HIS A 175 10.68 -3.20 -24.01
C HIS A 175 10.63 -1.84 -24.72
N LEU A 176 10.09 -0.79 -24.10
CA LEU A 176 9.91 0.51 -24.76
C LEU A 176 10.76 1.63 -24.18
N GLY A 177 11.70 1.30 -23.28
CA GLY A 177 12.73 2.22 -22.77
C GLY A 177 12.25 3.15 -21.64
N ALA A 178 11.07 2.96 -21.08
CA ALA A 178 10.59 3.78 -19.98
C ALA A 178 11.40 3.55 -18.68
N PHE A 179 11.48 4.56 -17.84
CA PHE A 179 11.99 4.47 -16.47
C PHE A 179 10.88 4.03 -15.53
N PHE A 180 11.22 3.15 -14.61
CA PHE A 180 10.25 2.62 -13.62
C PHE A 180 10.13 3.57 -12.42
N ILE A 181 8.90 3.74 -11.90
CA ILE A 181 8.64 4.45 -10.65
C ILE A 181 7.98 3.51 -9.65
N SER A 182 6.80 3.00 -9.96
CA SER A 182 6.05 2.09 -9.08
C SER A 182 5.18 1.12 -9.88
N GLU A 183 4.83 0.03 -9.23
CA GLU A 183 3.81 -0.88 -9.71
C GLU A 183 2.99 -1.33 -8.50
N ASP A 184 1.67 -1.23 -8.60
CA ASP A 184 0.66 -1.51 -7.59
C ASP A 184 0.42 -0.39 -6.56
N LEU A 185 1.47 0.27 -6.04
CA LEU A 185 1.34 1.36 -5.07
C LEU A 185 2.42 2.44 -5.26
N ALA A 186 2.00 3.69 -5.20
CA ALA A 186 2.84 4.88 -5.11
C ALA A 186 2.32 5.83 -4.04
N VAL A 187 3.04 6.91 -3.77
CA VAL A 187 2.58 8.02 -2.94
C VAL A 187 2.55 9.29 -3.78
N THR A 188 1.59 10.18 -3.56
CA THR A 188 1.50 11.47 -4.27
C THR A 188 1.16 12.62 -3.32
N ASP A 189 1.61 13.82 -3.69
CA ASP A 189 1.21 15.11 -3.08
C ASP A 189 0.24 15.90 -3.99
N GLY A 190 -0.25 15.25 -5.06
CA GLY A 190 -1.09 15.85 -6.09
C GLY A 190 -0.33 16.53 -7.24
N GLU A 191 1.00 16.65 -7.15
CA GLU A 191 1.89 17.14 -8.22
C GLU A 191 2.94 16.13 -8.60
N ASN A 192 3.54 15.52 -7.58
CA ASN A 192 4.62 14.55 -7.75
C ASN A 192 4.13 13.15 -7.42
N ILE A 193 4.80 12.18 -7.99
CA ILE A 193 4.68 10.77 -7.63
C ILE A 193 5.98 10.30 -6.99
N TYR A 194 5.87 9.57 -5.89
CA TYR A 194 6.97 9.04 -5.11
C TYR A 194 6.93 7.52 -5.17
N ALA A 195 8.04 6.91 -5.48
CA ALA A 195 8.14 5.49 -5.73
C ALA A 195 7.99 4.63 -4.47
N CYS A 196 7.19 3.55 -4.60
CA CYS A 196 7.18 2.42 -3.69
C CYS A 196 7.58 1.15 -4.49
N PRO A 197 8.85 1.00 -4.88
CA PRO A 197 9.25 0.00 -5.87
C PRO A 197 9.16 -1.44 -5.38
N TRP A 198 8.99 -1.64 -4.08
CA TRP A 198 9.02 -2.95 -3.42
C TRP A 198 7.73 -3.75 -3.54
N THR A 199 6.69 -3.16 -4.14
CA THR A 199 5.37 -3.80 -4.35
C THR A 199 5.27 -4.57 -5.65
N SER A 200 6.28 -4.47 -6.53
CA SER A 200 6.23 -5.01 -7.89
C SER A 200 5.87 -6.49 -7.98
N THR A 201 4.91 -6.77 -8.87
CA THR A 201 4.39 -8.10 -9.18
C THR A 201 4.85 -8.62 -10.54
N PHE A 202 5.85 -8.02 -11.18
CA PHE A 202 6.42 -8.42 -12.49
C PHE A 202 6.71 -9.91 -12.59
N ARG A 203 7.13 -10.54 -11.49
CA ARG A 203 7.39 -11.98 -11.40
C ARG A 203 6.23 -12.87 -11.84
N TYR A 204 4.99 -12.37 -11.78
CA TYR A 204 3.81 -13.15 -12.19
C TYR A 204 3.57 -13.12 -13.68
N TYR A 205 4.20 -12.19 -14.40
CA TYR A 205 4.04 -11.98 -15.84
C TYR A 205 5.26 -12.38 -16.66
N ASP A 206 6.41 -12.60 -15.98
CA ASP A 206 7.63 -13.05 -16.64
C ASP A 206 7.64 -14.57 -16.81
N GLU A 207 7.36 -15.04 -18.01
CA GLU A 207 7.37 -16.48 -18.37
C GLU A 207 8.71 -17.16 -18.15
N LEU A 208 9.83 -16.42 -18.22
CA LEU A 208 11.19 -16.91 -18.01
C LEU A 208 11.49 -17.10 -16.51
N SER A 209 10.91 -16.27 -15.65
CA SER A 209 11.13 -16.32 -14.20
C SER A 209 10.14 -17.24 -13.47
N MET A 210 9.03 -17.59 -14.09
CA MET A 210 8.06 -18.50 -13.50
C MET A 210 8.61 -19.91 -13.33
N SER A 211 8.70 -20.38 -12.09
CA SER A 211 9.00 -21.79 -11.82
C SER A 211 7.93 -22.70 -12.46
N ARG A 212 8.32 -23.93 -12.83
CA ARG A 212 7.37 -24.92 -13.37
C ARG A 212 6.17 -25.14 -12.45
N LEU A 213 6.39 -25.06 -11.14
CA LEU A 213 5.38 -25.20 -10.09
C LEU A 213 4.39 -24.03 -10.10
N LEU A 214 4.86 -22.81 -10.30
CA LEU A 214 4.02 -21.62 -10.39
C LEU A 214 3.16 -21.64 -11.66
N ARG A 215 3.74 -22.00 -12.81
CA ARG A 215 3.00 -22.21 -14.07
C ARG A 215 1.91 -23.27 -13.95
N MET A 216 2.21 -24.41 -13.32
CA MET A 216 1.24 -25.47 -13.09
C MET A 216 0.10 -25.01 -12.16
N ARG A 217 0.41 -24.25 -11.13
CA ARG A 217 -0.60 -23.69 -10.24
C ARG A 217 -1.48 -22.65 -10.94
N MET A 218 -0.93 -21.74 -11.74
CA MET A 218 -1.72 -20.78 -12.53
C MET A 218 -2.70 -21.50 -13.47
N LYS A 219 -2.31 -22.65 -14.03
CA LYS A 219 -3.23 -23.52 -14.79
C LYS A 219 -4.29 -24.15 -13.89
N LEU A 220 -3.91 -24.61 -12.68
CA LEU A 220 -4.83 -25.21 -11.71
C LEU A 220 -5.83 -24.20 -11.13
N ILE A 221 -5.44 -22.96 -10.89
CA ILE A 221 -6.35 -21.89 -10.43
C ILE A 221 -7.47 -21.66 -11.46
N LYS A 222 -7.18 -21.76 -12.75
CA LYS A 222 -8.21 -21.67 -13.80
C LYS A 222 -9.25 -22.78 -13.72
N ILE A 223 -8.88 -23.94 -13.16
CA ILE A 223 -9.76 -25.12 -13.03
C ILE A 223 -10.39 -25.17 -11.64
N ILE A 224 -9.64 -24.76 -10.61
CA ILE A 224 -10.03 -24.81 -9.20
C ILE A 224 -9.83 -23.41 -8.60
N PRO A 225 -10.76 -22.46 -8.80
CA PRO A 225 -10.63 -21.07 -8.33
C PRO A 225 -10.29 -20.90 -6.84
N PRO A 226 -10.82 -21.73 -5.91
CA PRO A 226 -10.45 -21.62 -4.49
C PRO A 226 -8.95 -21.74 -4.18
N LEU A 227 -8.14 -22.29 -5.09
CA LEU A 227 -6.67 -22.31 -4.91
C LEU A 227 -6.04 -20.92 -4.93
N GLU A 228 -6.73 -19.91 -5.46
CA GLU A 228 -6.30 -18.51 -5.41
C GLU A 228 -6.24 -17.97 -3.96
N LEU A 229 -7.11 -18.48 -3.08
CA LEU A 229 -7.17 -18.09 -1.67
C LEU A 229 -6.01 -18.61 -0.81
N ILE A 230 -5.23 -19.56 -1.34
CA ILE A 230 -4.07 -20.10 -0.64
C ILE A 230 -2.87 -19.19 -0.91
N PRO A 231 -2.35 -18.45 0.09
CA PRO A 231 -1.21 -17.57 -0.11
C PRO A 231 0.00 -18.33 -0.63
N MET A 232 0.62 -17.83 -1.68
CA MET A 232 1.91 -18.36 -2.14
C MET A 232 3.06 -17.56 -1.56
N HIS A 233 3.94 -18.24 -0.90
CA HIS A 233 5.30 -17.77 -0.67
C HIS A 233 6.13 -18.02 -1.94
N GLY A 234 5.85 -17.29 -3.00
CA GLY A 234 6.70 -17.28 -4.21
C GLY A 234 8.02 -16.58 -3.89
N GLY A 235 9.13 -17.08 -4.42
CA GLY A 235 10.47 -16.52 -4.19
C GLY A 235 10.52 -15.01 -4.40
N ASP A 236 11.20 -14.31 -3.50
CA ASP A 236 11.27 -12.85 -3.41
C ASP A 236 12.16 -12.24 -4.52
N ARG A 237 11.80 -12.41 -5.79
CA ARG A 237 12.42 -11.62 -6.84
C ARG A 237 11.83 -10.22 -6.78
N LYS A 238 12.67 -9.28 -6.36
CA LYS A 238 12.34 -7.87 -6.26
C LYS A 238 12.56 -7.19 -7.61
N ILE A 239 12.07 -5.99 -7.75
CA ILE A 239 12.14 -5.22 -8.99
C ILE A 239 13.57 -5.14 -9.54
N ASN A 240 14.58 -5.04 -8.67
CA ASN A 240 16.01 -5.01 -9.03
C ASN A 240 16.52 -6.28 -9.74
N ALA A 241 15.74 -7.37 -9.74
CA ALA A 241 16.07 -8.55 -10.53
C ALA A 241 15.65 -8.43 -12.01
N TYR A 242 14.86 -7.40 -12.35
CA TYR A 242 14.32 -7.14 -13.69
C TYR A 242 14.82 -5.82 -14.29
N ILE A 243 15.12 -4.84 -13.44
CA ILE A 243 15.43 -3.46 -13.82
C ILE A 243 16.66 -3.03 -13.03
N GLU A 244 17.62 -2.40 -13.72
CA GLU A 244 18.79 -1.78 -13.12
C GLU A 244 18.38 -0.61 -12.20
N ASP A 245 19.11 -0.42 -11.10
CA ASP A 245 18.76 0.59 -10.09
C ASP A 245 18.71 2.00 -10.69
N GLU A 246 19.54 2.30 -11.69
CA GLU A 246 19.60 3.60 -12.41
C GLU A 246 18.33 3.89 -13.23
N ARG A 247 17.54 2.88 -13.52
CA ARG A 247 16.27 3.01 -14.23
C ARG A 247 15.07 3.05 -13.30
N ILE A 248 15.29 3.07 -11.99
CA ILE A 248 14.25 3.23 -10.97
C ILE A 248 14.31 4.67 -10.45
N LEU A 249 13.27 5.45 -10.75
CA LEU A 249 13.17 6.84 -10.31
C LEU A 249 12.46 6.89 -8.95
N SER A 250 13.01 7.60 -7.99
CA SER A 250 12.44 7.72 -6.64
C SER A 250 11.31 8.74 -6.56
N LYS A 251 11.36 9.78 -7.40
CA LYS A 251 10.37 10.86 -7.45
C LYS A 251 10.34 11.48 -8.85
N GLU A 252 9.11 11.80 -9.32
CA GLU A 252 8.92 12.53 -10.58
C GLU A 252 7.68 13.45 -10.50
N LYS A 253 7.66 14.51 -11.32
CA LYS A 253 6.47 15.34 -11.49
C LYS A 253 5.50 14.64 -12.44
N LEU A 254 4.26 14.42 -11.98
CA LEU A 254 3.21 13.81 -12.79
C LEU A 254 2.76 14.75 -13.92
N THR A 255 2.63 14.20 -15.11
CA THR A 255 2.09 14.90 -16.30
C THR A 255 0.78 14.29 -16.77
N HIS A 256 0.60 12.98 -16.59
CA HIS A 256 -0.58 12.27 -17.09
C HIS A 256 -1.15 11.31 -16.03
N THR A 257 -2.47 11.31 -15.92
CA THR A 257 -3.25 10.31 -15.20
C THR A 257 -4.02 9.47 -16.22
N VAL A 258 -3.67 8.20 -16.33
CA VAL A 258 -4.25 7.28 -17.32
C VAL A 258 -5.13 6.26 -16.63
N ILE A 259 -6.40 6.21 -17.03
CA ILE A 259 -7.37 5.23 -16.54
C ILE A 259 -7.58 4.16 -17.60
N LEU A 260 -7.41 2.89 -17.23
CA LEU A 260 -7.62 1.78 -18.16
C LEU A 260 -9.01 1.18 -18.01
N ALA A 261 -9.59 0.78 -19.15
CA ALA A 261 -10.82 -0.01 -19.17
C ALA A 261 -10.78 -1.12 -20.23
N ARG A 262 -11.05 -2.36 -19.82
CA ARG A 262 -11.12 -3.54 -20.72
C ARG A 262 -12.44 -3.56 -21.47
N ARG A 263 -12.51 -2.82 -22.56
CA ARG A 263 -13.62 -2.81 -23.52
C ARG A 263 -13.15 -2.21 -24.85
N PRO A 264 -13.80 -2.49 -25.97
CA PRO A 264 -13.49 -1.85 -27.25
C PRO A 264 -13.53 -0.31 -27.11
N GLY A 265 -12.56 0.37 -27.74
CA GLY A 265 -12.47 1.81 -27.74
C GLY A 265 -11.10 2.27 -28.22
N GLY A 266 -10.65 3.41 -27.72
CA GLY A 266 -9.38 4.06 -28.06
C GLY A 266 -8.88 4.90 -26.91
N VAL A 267 -8.13 5.95 -27.21
CA VAL A 267 -7.65 6.93 -26.25
C VAL A 267 -8.53 8.19 -26.36
N LYS A 268 -9.02 8.66 -25.23
CA LYS A 268 -9.76 9.92 -25.14
C LYS A 268 -9.40 10.69 -23.88
N VAL A 269 -9.42 12.01 -23.98
CA VAL A 269 -9.29 12.89 -22.81
C VAL A 269 -10.57 12.80 -21.97
N LEU A 270 -10.40 12.69 -20.66
CA LEU A 270 -11.49 12.76 -19.69
C LEU A 270 -11.64 14.19 -19.14
N ASP A 271 -12.86 14.57 -18.83
CA ASP A 271 -13.09 15.74 -17.98
C ASP A 271 -12.62 15.47 -16.55
N LYS A 272 -12.30 16.55 -15.84
CA LYS A 272 -11.68 16.49 -14.51
C LYS A 272 -12.57 15.86 -13.44
N GLU A 273 -13.86 16.13 -13.50
CA GLU A 273 -14.82 15.63 -12.52
C GLU A 273 -15.00 14.11 -12.67
N GLN A 274 -15.15 13.64 -13.90
CA GLN A 274 -15.22 12.22 -14.20
C GLN A 274 -13.93 11.50 -13.81
N ALA A 275 -12.77 12.07 -14.13
CA ALA A 275 -11.48 11.51 -13.77
C ALA A 275 -11.32 11.39 -12.25
N LEU A 276 -11.63 12.46 -11.50
CA LEU A 276 -11.56 12.48 -10.04
C LEU A 276 -12.48 11.41 -9.42
N SER A 277 -13.71 11.30 -9.91
CA SER A 277 -14.64 10.27 -9.43
C SER A 277 -14.08 8.86 -9.61
N MET A 278 -13.51 8.57 -10.78
CA MET A 278 -12.93 7.24 -11.06
C MET A 278 -11.70 6.96 -10.18
N VAL A 279 -10.80 7.93 -10.04
CA VAL A 279 -9.58 7.80 -9.22
C VAL A 279 -9.94 7.58 -7.75
N LEU A 280 -10.83 8.41 -7.18
CA LEU A 280 -11.29 8.29 -5.79
C LEU A 280 -11.93 6.93 -5.50
N ASN A 281 -12.86 6.50 -6.35
CA ASN A 281 -13.56 5.25 -6.13
C ASN A 281 -12.60 4.05 -6.14
N LEU A 282 -11.62 4.07 -7.04
CA LEU A 282 -10.64 2.99 -7.11
C LEU A 282 -9.67 3.01 -5.93
N ASN A 283 -9.22 4.19 -5.53
CA ASN A 283 -8.31 4.35 -4.39
C ASN A 283 -8.98 3.89 -3.08
N ARG A 284 -10.24 4.24 -2.86
CA ARG A 284 -11.05 3.81 -1.70
C ARG A 284 -11.39 2.32 -1.71
N TYR A 285 -11.48 1.71 -2.88
CA TYR A 285 -11.62 0.26 -2.99
C TYR A 285 -10.36 -0.45 -2.48
N GLU A 286 -9.19 0.09 -2.79
CA GLU A 286 -7.91 -0.53 -2.43
C GLU A 286 -7.50 -0.22 -0.99
N PHE A 287 -7.59 1.05 -0.57
CA PHE A 287 -7.18 1.47 0.76
C PHE A 287 -8.37 1.60 1.71
N MET A 288 -8.44 0.68 2.67
CA MET A 288 -9.59 0.56 3.57
C MET A 288 -9.34 1.20 4.95
N TYR A 289 -8.45 2.20 5.05
CA TYR A 289 -8.09 2.84 6.33
C TYR A 289 -9.30 3.42 7.07
N MET A 290 -10.31 3.93 6.36
CA MET A 290 -11.59 4.40 6.94
C MET A 290 -12.40 3.29 7.65
N LYS A 291 -12.16 2.04 7.30
CA LYS A 291 -12.82 0.86 7.89
C LYS A 291 -11.89 0.12 8.85
N SER A 292 -10.77 0.72 9.23
CA SER A 292 -9.83 0.14 10.20
C SER A 292 -10.42 0.19 11.60
N PRO A 293 -10.70 -0.95 12.25
CA PRO A 293 -11.24 -0.95 13.61
C PRO A 293 -10.27 -0.33 14.62
N MET A 294 -8.97 -0.47 14.38
CA MET A 294 -7.93 0.14 15.19
C MET A 294 -7.95 1.68 15.09
N LEU A 295 -7.96 2.22 13.87
CA LEU A 295 -7.97 3.66 13.67
C LEU A 295 -9.29 4.30 14.11
N THR A 296 -10.41 3.63 13.86
CA THR A 296 -11.74 4.09 14.32
C THR A 296 -11.81 4.14 15.84
N ALA A 297 -11.33 3.09 16.53
CA ALA A 297 -11.28 3.08 17.98
C ALA A 297 -10.29 4.15 18.51
N TYR A 298 -9.14 4.33 17.86
CA TYR A 298 -8.19 5.36 18.24
C TYR A 298 -8.79 6.78 18.11
N SER A 299 -9.45 7.07 16.99
CA SER A 299 -10.16 8.35 16.77
C SER A 299 -11.27 8.59 17.78
N TYR A 300 -12.00 7.53 18.18
CA TYR A 300 -13.03 7.65 19.23
C TYR A 300 -12.45 8.14 20.57
N PHE A 301 -11.31 7.60 21.01
CA PHE A 301 -10.63 8.01 22.23
C PHE A 301 -9.79 9.28 22.09
N ASN A 302 -9.41 9.64 20.88
CA ASN A 302 -8.58 10.80 20.54
C ASN A 302 -9.25 11.62 19.43
N PRO A 303 -10.29 12.43 19.75
CA PRO A 303 -11.09 13.16 18.75
C PRO A 303 -10.29 14.15 17.91
N GLU A 304 -9.12 14.58 18.37
CA GLU A 304 -8.19 15.43 17.62
C GLU A 304 -7.61 14.71 16.38
N PHE A 305 -7.59 13.39 16.39
CA PHE A 305 -7.28 12.56 15.23
C PHE A 305 -8.58 12.23 14.49
N ASP A 306 -9.04 13.16 13.67
CA ASP A 306 -10.27 13.01 12.92
C ASP A 306 -10.05 12.18 11.63
N ILE A 307 -10.59 10.97 11.63
CA ILE A 307 -10.50 10.07 10.48
C ILE A 307 -11.28 10.58 9.26
N PHE A 308 -12.35 11.36 9.46
CA PHE A 308 -13.11 11.97 8.36
C PHE A 308 -12.31 13.11 7.70
N ALA A 309 -11.55 13.88 8.47
CA ALA A 309 -10.65 14.88 7.91
C ALA A 309 -9.57 14.25 7.01
N LEU A 310 -9.17 12.99 7.26
CA LEU A 310 -8.26 12.26 6.37
C LEU A 310 -8.92 11.94 5.02
N GLU A 311 -10.20 11.63 4.99
CA GLU A 311 -10.94 11.39 3.75
C GLU A 311 -11.05 12.67 2.90
N GLU A 312 -11.27 13.80 3.54
CA GLU A 312 -11.29 15.11 2.85
C GLU A 312 -9.91 15.46 2.28
N ARG A 313 -8.83 15.19 3.02
CA ARG A 313 -7.46 15.36 2.52
C ARG A 313 -7.17 14.46 1.33
N GLU A 314 -7.55 13.18 1.39
CA GLU A 314 -7.46 12.28 0.24
C GLU A 314 -8.12 12.90 -0.99
N ARG A 315 -9.36 13.35 -0.84
CA ARG A 315 -10.11 13.99 -1.93
C ARG A 315 -9.40 15.23 -2.45
N SER A 316 -8.89 16.09 -1.56
CA SER A 316 -8.17 17.32 -1.93
C SER A 316 -6.91 17.03 -2.72
N ILE A 317 -6.09 16.07 -2.26
CA ILE A 317 -4.83 15.69 -2.92
C ILE A 317 -5.11 15.06 -4.29
N LEU A 318 -6.10 14.18 -4.40
CA LEU A 318 -6.45 13.55 -5.66
C LEU A 318 -7.14 14.51 -6.64
N SER A 319 -7.87 15.53 -6.15
CA SER A 319 -8.35 16.63 -6.98
C SER A 319 -7.18 17.41 -7.58
N LYS A 320 -6.22 17.81 -6.74
CA LYS A 320 -5.01 18.48 -7.19
C LYS A 320 -4.22 17.64 -8.21
N LEU A 321 -4.12 16.32 -8.03
CA LEU A 321 -3.50 15.41 -9.00
C LEU A 321 -4.21 15.47 -10.35
N VAL A 322 -5.54 15.35 -10.36
CA VAL A 322 -6.35 15.39 -11.56
C VAL A 322 -6.26 16.78 -12.25
N ASP A 323 -6.23 17.87 -11.47
CA ASP A 323 -6.12 19.23 -12.00
C ASP A 323 -4.76 19.50 -12.67
N ASN A 324 -3.69 18.93 -12.10
CA ASN A 324 -2.32 19.14 -12.58
C ASN A 324 -1.91 18.19 -13.72
N THR A 325 -2.73 17.19 -14.07
CA THR A 325 -2.39 16.19 -15.10
C THR A 325 -3.36 16.19 -16.26
N THR A 326 -2.91 15.76 -17.44
CA THR A 326 -3.81 15.38 -18.53
C THR A 326 -4.42 14.02 -18.21
N CYS A 327 -5.75 13.97 -18.08
CA CYS A 327 -6.47 12.74 -17.74
C CYS A 327 -6.89 12.02 -19.02
N LEU A 328 -6.44 10.78 -19.19
CA LEU A 328 -6.75 9.95 -20.35
C LEU A 328 -7.54 8.70 -19.94
N LEU A 329 -8.57 8.36 -20.72
CA LEU A 329 -9.18 7.04 -20.68
C LEU A 329 -8.68 6.22 -21.87
N VAL A 330 -8.00 5.12 -21.57
CA VAL A 330 -7.47 4.19 -22.56
C VAL A 330 -8.29 2.90 -22.53
N GLN A 331 -8.90 2.56 -23.66
CA GLN A 331 -9.84 1.45 -23.78
C GLN A 331 -9.36 0.45 -24.82
N SER A 332 -9.26 -0.82 -24.42
CA SER A 332 -8.96 -1.95 -25.31
C SER A 332 -9.52 -3.23 -24.70
N ASP A 333 -10.01 -4.14 -25.52
CA ASP A 333 -10.32 -5.53 -25.15
C ASP A 333 -9.06 -6.39 -25.04
N ASP A 334 -7.97 -5.99 -25.72
CA ASP A 334 -6.66 -6.62 -25.66
C ASP A 334 -5.72 -5.83 -24.71
N PRO A 335 -5.38 -6.39 -23.52
CA PRO A 335 -4.52 -5.71 -22.55
C PRO A 335 -3.06 -5.56 -23.03
N THR A 336 -2.62 -6.31 -24.03
CA THR A 336 -1.26 -6.21 -24.57
C THR A 336 -1.02 -4.92 -25.33
N ARG A 337 -2.09 -4.27 -25.80
CA ARG A 337 -2.05 -3.00 -26.54
C ARG A 337 -1.99 -1.77 -25.67
N PHE A 338 -2.30 -1.87 -24.36
CA PHE A 338 -2.37 -0.70 -23.48
C PHE A 338 -1.08 0.10 -23.43
N ALA A 339 0.08 -0.55 -23.36
CA ALA A 339 1.36 0.15 -23.27
C ALA A 339 1.59 1.09 -24.47
N ASP A 340 1.41 0.57 -25.69
CA ASP A 340 1.58 1.34 -26.92
C ASP A 340 0.55 2.48 -26.99
N MET A 341 -0.72 2.20 -26.67
CA MET A 341 -1.80 3.19 -26.68
C MET A 341 -1.57 4.33 -25.65
N ILE A 342 -1.02 4.00 -24.47
CA ILE A 342 -0.64 5.00 -23.46
C ILE A 342 0.47 5.89 -24.03
N ILE A 343 1.54 5.30 -24.53
CA ILE A 343 2.70 6.05 -25.04
C ILE A 343 2.31 6.93 -26.22
N ASP A 344 1.49 6.44 -27.13
CA ASP A 344 0.98 7.25 -28.25
C ASP A 344 0.03 8.38 -27.76
N GLY A 345 -0.71 8.12 -26.70
CA GLY A 345 -1.64 9.10 -26.11
C GLY A 345 -0.94 10.25 -25.36
N VAL A 346 0.18 9.97 -24.70
CA VAL A 346 0.92 11.00 -23.92
C VAL A 346 1.87 11.84 -24.77
N LYS A 347 2.14 11.45 -26.03
CA LYS A 347 2.94 12.21 -27.02
C LYS A 347 2.13 13.24 -27.79
N LYS A 348 0.81 13.18 -27.69
CA LYS A 348 -0.13 14.13 -28.35
C LYS A 348 -0.46 15.31 -27.47
#